data_99f9feb2b9033be205f9735beb64770a
#
_entry.id   99f9feb2b9033be205f9735beb64770a
#
_cell.length_a   1.000
_cell.length_b   1.000
_cell.length_c   1.000
_cell.angle_alpha   90.00
_cell.angle_beta   90.00
_cell.angle_gamma   90.00
#
_symmetry.space_group_name_H-M   'P 1'
#
loop_
_entity.id
_entity.type
_entity.pdbx_description
1 polymer ?
#
loop_
_entity_poly.entity_id
_entity_poly.type
_entity_poly.pdbx_seq_one_letter_code
_entity_poly.pdbx_strand_id
1 'polypeptide(L)'
;RQRKGASLSDDDQYQLALARALIVQPRLLILDEPSRGRGPRCLQKLADLLLRLNRDIGLTVLLAEQHLPFIRRVADRFCVLHRGRNVAEGDIMALDEPLLAQWITPDPAP
;
A
#
# COMPACT_ATOMS: atom_id res chain seq x y z
N ARG A 1 -19.85 -18.53 -8.17
CA ARG A 1 -20.12 -19.13 -6.87
C ARG A 1 -20.18 -18.05 -5.79
N GLN A 2 -21.26 -18.01 -5.08
CA GLN A 2 -21.44 -17.06 -3.99
C GLN A 2 -20.97 -17.67 -2.67
N ARG A 3 -20.29 -16.85 -1.88
CA ARG A 3 -19.89 -17.22 -0.52
C ARG A 3 -20.44 -16.22 0.46
N LYS A 4 -20.81 -16.70 1.65
CA LYS A 4 -21.16 -15.81 2.73
C LYS A 4 -19.89 -15.10 3.22
N GLY A 5 -20.02 -13.85 3.68
CA GLY A 5 -18.87 -13.07 4.14
C GLY A 5 -18.04 -13.79 5.19
N ALA A 6 -18.67 -14.52 6.12
CA ALA A 6 -17.98 -15.23 7.18
C ALA A 6 -17.15 -16.42 6.69
N SER A 7 -17.39 -16.92 5.47
CA SER A 7 -16.67 -18.06 4.92
C SER A 7 -15.57 -17.66 3.94
N LEU A 8 -15.35 -16.35 3.74
CA LEU A 8 -14.33 -15.86 2.82
C LEU A 8 -12.94 -15.94 3.48
N SER A 9 -11.92 -16.19 2.66
CA SER A 9 -10.55 -16.07 3.10
C SER A 9 -10.21 -14.61 3.44
N ASP A 10 -9.10 -14.39 4.15
CA ASP A 10 -8.66 -13.04 4.48
C ASP A 10 -8.43 -12.21 3.22
N ASP A 11 -7.86 -12.82 2.17
CA ASP A 11 -7.66 -12.14 0.89
C ASP A 11 -8.98 -11.77 0.24
N ASP A 12 -9.95 -12.69 0.24
CA ASP A 12 -11.28 -12.42 -0.31
C ASP A 12 -11.98 -11.31 0.45
N GLN A 13 -11.86 -11.29 1.77
CA GLN A 13 -12.43 -10.24 2.61
C GLN A 13 -11.80 -8.88 2.30
N TYR A 14 -10.48 -8.86 2.11
CA TYR A 14 -9.77 -7.63 1.77
C TYR A 14 -10.22 -7.11 0.41
N GLN A 15 -10.31 -7.98 -0.59
CA GLN A 15 -10.77 -7.60 -1.92
C GLN A 15 -12.20 -7.09 -1.90
N LEU A 16 -13.06 -7.71 -1.10
CA LEU A 16 -14.44 -7.25 -0.96
C LEU A 16 -14.50 -5.86 -0.34
N ALA A 17 -13.71 -5.62 0.72
CA ALA A 17 -13.64 -4.31 1.35
C ALA A 17 -13.12 -3.25 0.37
N LEU A 18 -12.12 -3.60 -0.42
CA LEU A 18 -11.57 -2.70 -1.44
C LEU A 18 -12.62 -2.39 -2.51
N ALA A 19 -13.33 -3.41 -2.99
CA ALA A 19 -14.40 -3.22 -3.97
C ALA A 19 -15.49 -2.29 -3.44
N ARG A 20 -15.88 -2.47 -2.18
CA ARG A 20 -16.88 -1.59 -1.54
C ARG A 20 -16.40 -0.15 -1.49
N ALA A 21 -15.14 0.06 -1.16
CA ALA A 21 -14.57 1.40 -1.13
C ALA A 21 -14.58 2.05 -2.52
N LEU A 22 -14.36 1.26 -3.57
CA LEU A 22 -14.30 1.76 -4.94
C LEU A 22 -15.68 2.02 -5.56
N ILE A 23 -16.73 1.36 -5.07
CA ILE A 23 -18.11 1.55 -5.58
C ILE A 23 -18.55 3.00 -5.49
N VAL A 24 -18.15 3.72 -4.44
CA VAL A 24 -18.52 5.12 -4.25
C VAL A 24 -17.73 6.08 -5.13
N GLN A 25 -16.87 5.56 -5.99
CA GLN A 25 -16.05 6.33 -6.94
C GLN A 25 -15.24 7.43 -6.27
N PRO A 26 -14.36 7.07 -5.31
CA PRO A 26 -13.60 8.05 -4.57
C PRO A 26 -12.53 8.70 -5.44
N ARG A 27 -12.07 9.87 -5.03
CA ARG A 27 -10.90 10.53 -5.63
C ARG A 27 -9.62 10.16 -4.90
N LEU A 28 -9.74 9.72 -3.66
CA LEU A 28 -8.63 9.32 -2.81
C LEU A 28 -8.97 7.99 -2.14
N LEU A 29 -8.05 7.06 -2.24
CA LEU A 29 -8.12 5.78 -1.55
C LEU A 29 -6.97 5.72 -0.55
N ILE A 30 -7.28 5.44 0.71
CA ILE A 30 -6.28 5.32 1.77
C ILE A 30 -6.20 3.87 2.19
N LEU A 31 -4.99 3.30 2.11
CA LEU A 31 -4.73 1.91 2.49
C LEU A 31 -3.68 1.88 3.60
N ASP A 32 -4.02 1.20 4.69
CA ASP A 32 -3.14 1.05 5.84
C ASP A 32 -2.51 -0.33 5.84
N GLU A 33 -1.21 -0.36 5.61
CA GLU A 33 -0.39 -1.58 5.55
C GLU A 33 -1.03 -2.70 4.72
N PRO A 34 -1.34 -2.43 3.44
CA PRO A 34 -2.01 -3.45 2.61
C PRO A 34 -1.17 -4.71 2.40
N SER A 35 0.14 -4.65 2.62
CA SER A 35 1.02 -5.81 2.47
C SER A 35 0.96 -6.78 3.65
N ARG A 36 0.42 -6.36 4.77
CA ARG A 36 0.45 -7.16 6.00
C ARG A 36 -0.26 -8.50 5.82
N GLY A 37 0.47 -9.59 6.10
CA GLY A 37 -0.09 -10.93 6.05
C GLY A 37 -0.36 -11.49 4.66
N ARG A 38 0.09 -10.80 3.59
CA ARG A 38 -0.15 -11.23 2.22
C ARG A 38 1.11 -11.78 1.58
N GLY A 39 0.93 -12.84 0.77
CA GLY A 39 2.03 -13.42 0.03
C GLY A 39 2.40 -12.62 -1.21
N PRO A 40 3.54 -12.99 -1.85
CA PRO A 40 4.05 -12.23 -3.01
C PRO A 40 3.07 -12.16 -4.18
N ARG A 41 2.33 -13.22 -4.45
CA ARG A 41 1.37 -13.24 -5.55
C ARG A 41 0.22 -12.27 -5.31
N CYS A 42 -0.29 -12.24 -4.08
CA CYS A 42 -1.36 -11.34 -3.70
C CYS A 42 -0.90 -9.88 -3.80
N LEU A 43 0.32 -9.59 -3.32
CA LEU A 43 0.89 -8.25 -3.42
C LEU A 43 1.10 -7.81 -4.86
N GLN A 44 1.51 -8.73 -5.73
CA GLN A 44 1.68 -8.41 -7.15
C GLN A 44 0.34 -8.02 -7.78
N LYS A 45 -0.72 -8.76 -7.49
CA LYS A 45 -2.06 -8.43 -8.00
C LYS A 45 -2.55 -7.10 -7.48
N LEU A 46 -2.32 -6.83 -6.19
CA LEU A 46 -2.72 -5.57 -5.59
C LEU A 46 -1.96 -4.40 -6.22
N ALA A 47 -0.65 -4.56 -6.40
CA ALA A 47 0.17 -3.53 -7.04
C ALA A 47 -0.33 -3.23 -8.45
N ASP A 48 -0.61 -4.26 -9.24
CA ASP A 48 -1.11 -4.09 -10.61
C ASP A 48 -2.45 -3.36 -10.61
N LEU A 49 -3.33 -3.70 -9.69
CA LEU A 49 -4.63 -3.04 -9.57
C LEU A 49 -4.49 -1.56 -9.22
N LEU A 50 -3.66 -1.24 -8.23
CA LEU A 50 -3.47 0.14 -7.81
C LEU A 50 -2.86 0.99 -8.92
N LEU A 51 -1.88 0.45 -9.65
CA LEU A 51 -1.28 1.15 -10.78
C LEU A 51 -2.31 1.42 -11.88
N ARG A 52 -3.17 0.44 -12.18
CA ARG A 52 -4.22 0.63 -13.17
C ARG A 52 -5.25 1.67 -12.75
N LEU A 53 -5.68 1.63 -11.50
CA LEU A 53 -6.66 2.60 -11.01
C LEU A 53 -6.12 4.02 -11.06
N ASN A 54 -4.86 4.19 -10.70
CA ASN A 54 -4.22 5.50 -10.78
C ASN A 54 -4.12 5.97 -12.23
N ARG A 55 -3.64 5.11 -13.13
CA ARG A 55 -3.41 5.47 -14.54
C ARG A 55 -4.71 5.67 -15.31
N ASP A 56 -5.67 4.75 -15.15
CA ASP A 56 -6.84 4.72 -16.03
C ASP A 56 -7.97 5.64 -15.55
N ILE A 57 -8.14 5.80 -14.25
CA ILE A 57 -9.20 6.66 -13.71
C ILE A 57 -8.69 7.81 -12.83
N GLY A 58 -7.38 7.96 -12.72
CA GLY A 58 -6.79 9.08 -11.98
C GLY A 58 -6.97 9.00 -10.47
N LEU A 59 -7.20 7.81 -9.93
CA LEU A 59 -7.37 7.63 -8.49
C LEU A 59 -6.06 7.95 -7.76
N THR A 60 -6.14 8.84 -6.78
CA THR A 60 -5.01 9.10 -5.89
C THR A 60 -5.02 8.05 -4.77
N VAL A 61 -3.87 7.42 -4.53
CA VAL A 61 -3.76 6.40 -3.50
C VAL A 61 -2.72 6.85 -2.47
N LEU A 62 -3.11 6.81 -1.21
CA LEU A 62 -2.23 7.07 -0.08
C LEU A 62 -2.00 5.76 0.65
N LEU A 63 -0.73 5.35 0.74
CA LEU A 63 -0.34 4.11 1.41
C LEU A 63 0.41 4.42 2.69
N ALA A 64 -0.02 3.87 3.82
CA ALA A 64 0.80 3.77 5.01
C ALA A 64 1.44 2.39 4.99
N GLU A 65 2.75 2.30 4.72
CA GLU A 65 3.38 1.04 4.40
C GLU A 65 4.85 1.02 4.82
N GLN A 66 5.36 -0.16 5.14
CA GLN A 66 6.77 -0.38 5.48
C GLN A 66 7.45 -1.37 4.54
N HIS A 67 6.70 -2.07 3.72
CA HIS A 67 7.24 -3.07 2.79
C HIS A 67 7.81 -2.38 1.56
N LEU A 68 9.12 -2.16 1.55
CA LEU A 68 9.78 -1.34 0.54
C LEU A 68 9.63 -1.84 -0.89
N PRO A 69 9.75 -3.13 -1.19
CA PRO A 69 9.55 -3.59 -2.57
C PRO A 69 8.17 -3.23 -3.11
N PHE A 70 7.14 -3.32 -2.26
CA PHE A 70 5.78 -2.94 -2.65
C PHE A 70 5.66 -1.44 -2.87
N ILE A 71 6.20 -0.65 -1.94
CA ILE A 71 6.21 0.82 -2.04
C ILE A 71 6.89 1.26 -3.34
N ARG A 72 8.08 0.74 -3.61
CA ARG A 72 8.86 1.13 -4.79
C ARG A 72 8.16 0.77 -6.09
N ARG A 73 7.34 -0.26 -6.06
CA ARG A 73 6.60 -0.68 -7.24
C ARG A 73 5.42 0.23 -7.56
N VAL A 74 4.71 0.72 -6.53
CA VAL A 74 3.43 1.41 -6.73
C VAL A 74 3.48 2.91 -6.52
N ALA A 75 4.40 3.41 -5.71
CA ALA A 75 4.40 4.81 -5.31
C ALA A 75 5.22 5.68 -6.25
N ASP A 76 4.76 6.92 -6.44
CA ASP A 76 5.49 7.95 -7.18
C ASP A 76 6.26 8.85 -6.22
N ARG A 77 5.71 9.09 -5.05
CA ARG A 77 6.28 9.98 -4.05
C ARG A 77 6.17 9.35 -2.67
N PHE A 78 7.01 9.81 -1.77
CA PHE A 78 7.00 9.33 -0.40
C PHE A 78 7.06 10.46 0.61
N CYS A 79 6.63 10.13 1.81
CA CYS A 79 6.76 10.97 2.99
C CYS A 79 7.12 10.03 4.15
N VAL A 80 8.16 10.35 4.90
CA VAL A 80 8.54 9.57 6.07
C VAL A 80 8.04 10.28 7.30
N LEU A 81 7.23 9.56 8.09
CA LEU A 81 6.73 10.06 9.37
C LEU A 81 7.53 9.43 10.50
N HIS A 82 8.01 10.27 11.38
CA HIS A 82 8.75 9.85 12.57
C HIS A 82 8.30 10.68 13.75
N ARG A 83 7.79 10.02 14.77
CA ARG A 83 7.29 10.66 16.00
C ARG A 83 6.32 11.80 15.72
N GLY A 84 5.37 11.54 14.82
CA GLY A 84 4.33 12.51 14.49
C GLY A 84 4.75 13.65 13.58
N ARG A 85 5.93 13.56 12.98
CA ARG A 85 6.46 14.60 12.10
C ARG A 85 6.83 14.05 10.75
N ASN A 86 6.65 14.87 9.71
CA ASN A 86 7.17 14.59 8.38
C ASN A 86 8.67 14.98 8.38
N VAL A 87 9.54 13.97 8.33
CA VAL A 87 10.99 14.18 8.42
C VAL A 87 11.70 14.09 7.09
N ALA A 88 11.03 13.55 6.06
CA ALA A 88 11.57 13.46 4.71
C ALA A 88 10.43 13.24 3.73
N GLU A 89 10.55 13.85 2.55
CA GLU A 89 9.59 13.64 1.47
C GLU A 89 10.28 13.87 0.14
N GLY A 90 9.72 13.31 -0.91
CA GLY A 90 10.28 13.47 -2.22
C GLY A 90 9.78 12.46 -3.23
N ASP A 91 10.46 12.42 -4.36
CA ASP A 91 10.26 11.42 -5.40
C ASP A 91 10.66 10.05 -4.87
N ILE A 92 9.97 9.01 -5.31
CA ILE A 92 10.23 7.66 -4.81
C ILE A 92 11.67 7.21 -5.08
N MET A 93 12.29 7.73 -6.13
CA MET A 93 13.69 7.40 -6.44
C MET A 93 14.67 7.91 -5.39
N ALA A 94 14.26 8.88 -4.59
CA ALA A 94 15.10 9.41 -3.50
C ALA A 94 14.99 8.58 -2.22
N LEU A 95 14.11 7.60 -2.18
CA LEU A 95 13.97 6.70 -1.03
C LEU A 95 15.04 5.62 -1.11
N ASP A 96 16.25 5.97 -0.69
CA ASP A 96 17.43 5.11 -0.80
C ASP A 96 17.91 4.60 0.57
N GLU A 97 18.96 3.79 0.56
CA GLU A 97 19.47 3.17 1.78
C GLU A 97 19.94 4.18 2.84
N PRO A 98 20.65 5.27 2.49
CA PRO A 98 21.02 6.26 3.50
C PRO A 98 19.82 6.89 4.20
N LEU A 99 18.77 7.20 3.43
CA LEU A 99 17.55 7.77 4.01
C LEU A 99 16.85 6.76 4.89
N LEU A 100 16.77 5.51 4.46
CA LEU A 100 16.16 4.44 5.25
C LEU A 100 16.91 4.19 6.56
N ALA A 101 18.24 4.21 6.51
CA ALA A 101 19.06 4.02 7.70
C ALA A 101 18.86 5.16 8.72
N GLN A 102 18.57 6.36 8.22
CA GLN A 102 18.37 7.52 9.07
C GLN A 102 17.03 7.50 9.81
N TRP A 103 15.96 7.12 9.14
CA TRP A 103 14.61 7.31 9.67
C TRP A 103 13.82 6.03 9.89
N ILE A 104 14.11 4.96 9.16
CA ILE A 104 13.37 3.71 9.25
C ILE A 104 14.22 2.69 9.98
N THR A 105 13.74 2.29 11.17
CA THR A 105 14.41 1.24 11.93
C THR A 105 14.02 -0.11 11.34
N PRO A 106 14.98 -0.95 10.94
CA PRO A 106 14.65 -2.30 10.49
C PRO A 106 14.01 -3.09 11.62
N ASP A 107 13.19 -4.08 11.26
CA ASP A 107 12.60 -4.96 12.24
C ASP A 107 13.72 -5.63 13.06
N PRO A 108 13.53 -5.74 14.38
CA PRO A 108 14.53 -6.39 15.21
C PRO A 108 14.71 -7.84 14.74
N ALA A 109 15.97 -8.28 14.76
CA ALA A 109 16.26 -9.66 14.41
C ALA A 109 15.54 -10.60 15.38
N PRO A 110 14.98 -11.70 14.87
CA PRO A 110 14.32 -12.67 15.73
C PRO A 110 15.25 -13.34 16.71
#